data_2be27f08b725fb9760b80ea709633b8e
#
_entry.id   2be27f08b725fb9760b80ea709633b8e
#
_cell.length_a   1.000
_cell.length_b   1.000
_cell.length_c   1.000
_cell.angle_alpha   90.00
_cell.angle_beta   90.00
_cell.angle_gamma   90.00
#
_symmetry.space_group_name_H-M   'P 1'
#
loop_
_entity.id
_entity.type
_entity.pdbx_description
1 polymer ?
#
loop_
_entity_poly.entity_id
_entity_poly.type
_entity_poly.pdbx_seq_one_letter_code
_entity_poly.pdbx_strand_id
1 'polypeptide(L)'
;MRTLKDLLIYLKHYKKESFFAPLFKLLEATFELIVPLVVARIIDSGIRPGNKTVIYQNCALLVGFAVVGMVMAITAQFFAARAATGFGKELRSSLFGKIQSLSFSELDTLGRSSLITRMTNDVTQTQNGVNLALRLFLRSPFIVLGATVMAFTIDVRCALIFVVVIAALSLVVFGIMGLTMPGYKNVQRQLDGVTLTTRENYAGARVIRAFAAEDAEQAGFNKRNEMLSHLQRSVGRLSALLNPLTYILINIGIVVLIHTGAMRVSLGDLTQGQVVALYNYMSQILVELVKLANMIITITKALACASRIQGVLQLEPTLKHARDDRAGDSDVAVAFDDVTLQYKNAGEPSLEHISFAVPRGSVVGIIGGTGSGKSSLVSLIPHFYDVKDGRVSVFGKNVCAYDDEDLRHRIGYVQQKAVLFQGTVRSNLLWGDDSASDDDLRTALSTAQVLDIVADKGGLDAPVEQNGANFSGGQKQRLSVARALVRKPQILVLDDSSSALDYATEAAMRKAILALPYKPTLFIVSQRASSVMCADRILVLEDGRLVGDGTHKALLANCPAYREIYHSQFSEEVTDA
;
A
#
# COMPACT_ATOMS: atom_id res chain seq x y z
N MET A 1 13.38 -16.28 5.05
CA MET A 1 12.93 -16.85 6.34
C MET A 1 12.89 -15.84 7.50
N ARG A 2 13.80 -14.87 7.64
CA ARG A 2 13.72 -13.81 8.67
C ARG A 2 12.42 -12.99 8.56
N THR A 3 12.03 -12.59 7.36
CA THR A 3 10.83 -11.79 7.05
C THR A 3 9.52 -12.34 7.64
N LEU A 4 9.32 -13.65 7.53
CA LEU A 4 8.11 -14.27 8.06
C LEU A 4 8.12 -14.31 9.59
N LYS A 5 9.29 -14.54 10.19
CA LYS A 5 9.47 -14.63 11.63
C LYS A 5 9.11 -13.31 12.33
N ASP A 6 9.48 -12.19 11.70
CA ASP A 6 9.21 -10.85 12.22
C ASP A 6 7.71 -10.51 12.14
N LEU A 7 7.04 -10.93 11.07
CA LEU A 7 5.59 -10.72 10.92
C LEU A 7 4.74 -11.68 11.78
N LEU A 8 5.26 -12.85 12.17
CA LEU A 8 4.57 -13.76 13.09
C LEU A 8 4.36 -13.15 14.49
N ILE A 9 5.06 -12.06 14.81
CA ILE A 9 4.82 -11.32 16.07
C ILE A 9 3.37 -10.83 16.17
N TYR A 10 2.73 -10.52 15.04
CA TYR A 10 1.32 -10.09 15.00
C TYR A 10 0.32 -11.23 15.28
N LEU A 11 0.76 -12.50 15.29
CA LEU A 11 -0.01 -13.63 15.79
C LEU A 11 0.10 -13.83 17.31
N LYS A 12 0.94 -13.03 17.98
CA LYS A 12 1.18 -13.19 19.42
C LYS A 12 -0.10 -13.07 20.27
N HIS A 13 -1.05 -12.22 19.85
CA HIS A 13 -2.34 -12.07 20.52
C HIS A 13 -3.32 -13.21 20.18
N TYR A 14 -3.04 -14.00 19.14
CA TYR A 14 -3.88 -15.11 18.64
C TYR A 14 -3.19 -16.46 18.77
N LYS A 15 -2.35 -16.65 19.82
CA LYS A 15 -1.59 -17.90 20.03
C LYS A 15 -2.50 -19.13 20.20
N LYS A 16 -3.60 -18.96 20.95
CA LYS A 16 -4.57 -20.06 21.19
C LYS A 16 -5.20 -20.49 19.86
N GLU A 17 -5.70 -19.53 19.11
CA GLU A 17 -6.31 -19.76 17.81
C GLU A 17 -5.32 -20.40 16.82
N SER A 18 -4.09 -19.92 16.79
CA SER A 18 -3.01 -20.43 15.93
C SER A 18 -2.58 -21.86 16.28
N PHE A 19 -2.77 -22.29 17.54
CA PHE A 19 -2.51 -23.65 17.98
C PHE A 19 -3.71 -24.56 17.77
N PHE A 20 -4.92 -24.12 18.12
CA PHE A 20 -6.12 -24.95 18.02
C PHE A 20 -6.55 -25.19 16.57
N ALA A 21 -6.35 -24.24 15.66
CA ALA A 21 -6.73 -24.41 14.26
C ALA A 21 -6.04 -25.61 13.60
N PRO A 22 -4.70 -25.75 13.60
CA PRO A 22 -4.02 -26.93 13.08
C PRO A 22 -4.35 -28.20 13.88
N LEU A 23 -4.49 -28.11 15.20
CA LEU A 23 -4.80 -29.26 16.05
C LEU A 23 -6.14 -29.90 15.66
N PHE A 24 -7.22 -29.11 15.59
CA PHE A 24 -8.53 -29.63 15.18
C PHE A 24 -8.51 -30.11 13.72
N LYS A 25 -7.69 -29.51 12.87
CA LYS A 25 -7.54 -29.95 11.48
C LYS A 25 -6.79 -31.27 11.36
N LEU A 26 -5.83 -31.55 12.25
CA LEU A 26 -5.15 -32.84 12.34
C LEU A 26 -6.09 -33.92 12.92
N LEU A 27 -6.90 -33.58 13.93
CA LEU A 27 -7.90 -34.50 14.48
C LEU A 27 -8.92 -34.91 13.40
N GLU A 28 -9.45 -33.93 12.63
CA GLU A 28 -10.31 -34.20 11.48
C GLU A 28 -9.64 -35.19 10.50
N ALA A 29 -8.37 -34.90 10.14
CA ALA A 29 -7.60 -35.76 9.22
C ALA A 29 -7.39 -37.20 9.79
N THR A 30 -7.25 -37.34 11.12
CA THR A 30 -7.14 -38.66 11.76
C THR A 30 -8.42 -39.47 11.59
N PHE A 31 -9.60 -38.84 11.80
CA PHE A 31 -10.88 -39.53 11.54
C PHE A 31 -11.01 -39.91 10.06
N GLU A 32 -10.62 -39.03 9.15
CA GLU A 32 -10.66 -39.31 7.71
C GLU A 32 -9.78 -40.50 7.31
N LEU A 33 -8.63 -40.72 7.98
CA LEU A 33 -7.76 -41.87 7.78
C LEU A 33 -8.36 -43.19 8.34
N ILE A 34 -9.24 -43.11 9.34
CA ILE A 34 -9.88 -44.32 9.93
C ILE A 34 -11.06 -44.78 9.08
N VAL A 35 -11.74 -43.90 8.36
CA VAL A 35 -12.94 -44.22 7.54
C VAL A 35 -12.72 -45.41 6.59
N PRO A 36 -11.63 -45.50 5.80
CA PRO A 36 -11.41 -46.62 4.90
C PRO A 36 -11.32 -48.00 5.61
N LEU A 37 -10.79 -48.02 6.85
CA LEU A 37 -10.75 -49.28 7.64
C LEU A 37 -12.14 -49.73 8.12
N VAL A 38 -12.99 -48.77 8.50
CA VAL A 38 -14.38 -49.09 8.88
C VAL A 38 -15.16 -49.60 7.66
N VAL A 39 -14.93 -49.02 6.47
CA VAL A 39 -15.50 -49.50 5.21
C VAL A 39 -15.04 -50.93 4.91
N ALA A 40 -13.73 -51.20 5.10
CA ALA A 40 -13.22 -52.57 4.96
C ALA A 40 -13.94 -53.55 5.88
N ARG A 41 -14.15 -53.18 7.16
CA ARG A 41 -14.86 -54.00 8.12
C ARG A 41 -16.34 -54.24 7.74
N ILE A 42 -17.01 -53.25 7.17
CA ILE A 42 -18.37 -53.40 6.64
C ILE A 42 -18.39 -54.45 5.54
N ILE A 43 -17.44 -54.45 4.63
CA ILE A 43 -17.34 -55.37 3.51
C ILE A 43 -17.06 -56.81 4.04
N ASP A 44 -16.00 -56.92 4.84
CA ASP A 44 -15.48 -58.24 5.23
C ASP A 44 -16.32 -58.94 6.29
N SER A 45 -16.79 -58.21 7.31
CA SER A 45 -17.52 -58.76 8.47
C SER A 45 -19.03 -58.54 8.39
N GLY A 46 -19.50 -57.68 7.49
CA GLY A 46 -20.92 -57.35 7.32
C GLY A 46 -21.51 -57.92 6.05
N ILE A 47 -21.06 -57.46 4.89
CA ILE A 47 -21.65 -57.80 3.59
C ILE A 47 -21.36 -59.26 3.22
N ARG A 48 -20.10 -59.67 3.31
CA ARG A 48 -19.68 -61.03 2.91
C ARG A 48 -20.38 -62.12 3.70
N PRO A 49 -20.48 -62.06 5.05
CA PRO A 49 -21.21 -63.07 5.84
C PRO A 49 -22.72 -62.78 5.95
N GLY A 50 -23.24 -61.67 5.39
CA GLY A 50 -24.67 -61.34 5.45
C GLY A 50 -25.12 -60.79 6.83
N ASN A 51 -24.19 -60.32 7.68
CA ASN A 51 -24.48 -59.89 9.04
C ASN A 51 -24.97 -58.39 9.06
N LYS A 52 -26.29 -58.22 9.03
CA LYS A 52 -26.97 -56.92 9.05
C LYS A 52 -26.61 -56.09 10.27
N THR A 53 -26.43 -56.69 11.44
CA THR A 53 -26.11 -55.98 12.69
C THR A 53 -24.76 -55.26 12.58
N VAL A 54 -23.74 -55.94 12.06
CA VAL A 54 -22.40 -55.39 11.85
C VAL A 54 -22.46 -54.22 10.83
N ILE A 55 -23.27 -54.37 9.77
CA ILE A 55 -23.45 -53.30 8.78
C ILE A 55 -24.03 -52.05 9.46
N TYR A 56 -25.17 -52.20 10.18
CA TYR A 56 -25.81 -51.04 10.84
C TYR A 56 -24.92 -50.39 11.89
N GLN A 57 -24.20 -51.16 12.71
CA GLN A 57 -23.28 -50.61 13.72
C GLN A 57 -22.14 -49.81 13.09
N ASN A 58 -21.49 -50.34 12.04
CA ASN A 58 -20.39 -49.62 11.39
C ASN A 58 -20.88 -48.46 10.53
N CYS A 59 -22.07 -48.54 9.92
CA CYS A 59 -22.68 -47.37 9.26
C CYS A 59 -23.01 -46.28 10.27
N ALA A 60 -23.56 -46.59 11.45
CA ALA A 60 -23.78 -45.64 12.51
C ALA A 60 -22.45 -45.02 13.01
N LEU A 61 -21.37 -45.81 13.10
CA LEU A 61 -20.04 -45.34 13.42
C LEU A 61 -19.50 -44.34 12.36
N LEU A 62 -19.69 -44.63 11.06
CA LEU A 62 -19.31 -43.72 9.96
C LEU A 62 -20.08 -42.40 10.05
N VAL A 63 -21.39 -42.46 10.34
CA VAL A 63 -22.19 -41.22 10.57
C VAL A 63 -21.64 -40.46 11.78
N GLY A 64 -21.29 -41.17 12.87
CA GLY A 64 -20.64 -40.54 14.04
C GLY A 64 -19.34 -39.85 13.66
N PHE A 65 -18.46 -40.49 12.90
CA PHE A 65 -17.21 -39.88 12.42
C PHE A 65 -17.48 -38.69 11.50
N ALA A 66 -18.49 -38.74 10.64
CA ALA A 66 -18.86 -37.62 9.80
C ALA A 66 -19.32 -36.40 10.63
N VAL A 67 -20.14 -36.61 11.65
CA VAL A 67 -20.61 -35.55 12.55
C VAL A 67 -19.44 -34.95 13.36
N VAL A 68 -18.62 -35.81 13.98
CA VAL A 68 -17.44 -35.35 14.74
C VAL A 68 -16.46 -34.64 13.82
N GLY A 69 -16.17 -35.20 12.65
CA GLY A 69 -15.30 -34.56 11.63
C GLY A 69 -15.82 -33.19 11.19
N MET A 70 -17.13 -33.08 10.98
CA MET A 70 -17.77 -31.81 10.63
C MET A 70 -17.58 -30.77 11.77
N VAL A 71 -17.80 -31.13 13.02
CA VAL A 71 -17.59 -30.23 14.18
C VAL A 71 -16.13 -29.80 14.25
N MET A 72 -15.18 -30.74 14.09
CA MET A 72 -13.75 -30.47 14.10
C MET A 72 -13.36 -29.52 12.93
N ALA A 73 -13.90 -29.75 11.73
CA ALA A 73 -13.67 -28.93 10.55
C ALA A 73 -14.15 -27.48 10.76
N ILE A 74 -15.39 -27.31 11.26
CA ILE A 74 -15.97 -25.99 11.55
C ILE A 74 -15.15 -25.26 12.62
N THR A 75 -14.79 -25.96 13.70
CA THR A 75 -13.98 -25.41 14.80
C THR A 75 -12.60 -24.99 14.30
N ALA A 76 -11.92 -25.83 13.52
CA ALA A 76 -10.63 -25.49 12.92
C ALA A 76 -10.72 -24.27 12.00
N GLN A 77 -11.78 -24.21 11.17
CA GLN A 77 -12.04 -23.08 10.27
C GLN A 77 -12.29 -21.80 11.04
N PHE A 78 -13.07 -21.85 12.13
CA PHE A 78 -13.34 -20.69 12.98
C PHE A 78 -12.06 -20.14 13.59
N PHE A 79 -11.23 -20.99 14.21
CA PHE A 79 -9.98 -20.53 14.81
C PHE A 79 -8.98 -20.02 13.76
N ALA A 80 -8.84 -20.68 12.61
CA ALA A 80 -7.97 -20.22 11.53
C ALA A 80 -8.42 -18.87 10.97
N ALA A 81 -9.73 -18.69 10.76
CA ALA A 81 -10.27 -17.42 10.28
C ALA A 81 -10.06 -16.30 11.30
N ARG A 82 -10.32 -16.55 12.59
CA ARG A 82 -10.13 -15.58 13.66
C ARG A 82 -8.66 -15.18 13.82
N ALA A 83 -7.73 -16.13 13.78
CA ALA A 83 -6.29 -15.84 13.81
C ALA A 83 -5.84 -15.03 12.60
N ALA A 84 -6.26 -15.41 11.39
CA ALA A 84 -5.85 -14.74 10.17
C ALA A 84 -6.46 -13.33 10.03
N THR A 85 -7.73 -13.16 10.37
CA THR A 85 -8.35 -11.81 10.35
C THR A 85 -7.77 -10.90 11.41
N GLY A 86 -7.53 -11.42 12.62
CA GLY A 86 -6.85 -10.71 13.68
C GLY A 86 -5.43 -10.29 13.30
N PHE A 87 -4.65 -11.20 12.73
CA PHE A 87 -3.35 -10.90 12.14
C PHE A 87 -3.43 -9.76 11.12
N GLY A 88 -4.39 -9.83 10.19
CA GLY A 88 -4.58 -8.80 9.17
C GLY A 88 -4.94 -7.43 9.77
N LYS A 89 -5.75 -7.40 10.84
CA LYS A 89 -6.09 -6.19 11.58
C LYS A 89 -4.85 -5.55 12.19
N GLU A 90 -4.08 -6.30 12.97
CA GLU A 90 -2.87 -5.81 13.64
C GLU A 90 -1.81 -5.34 12.63
N LEU A 91 -1.63 -6.10 11.54
CA LEU A 91 -0.68 -5.74 10.49
C LEU A 91 -1.07 -4.44 9.77
N ARG A 92 -2.38 -4.23 9.47
CA ARG A 92 -2.87 -2.96 8.90
C ARG A 92 -2.68 -1.80 9.85
N SER A 93 -3.00 -1.96 11.12
CA SER A 93 -2.82 -0.93 12.14
C SER A 93 -1.35 -0.51 12.26
N SER A 94 -0.45 -1.49 12.38
CA SER A 94 1.00 -1.23 12.48
C SER A 94 1.55 -0.59 11.21
N LEU A 95 1.12 -1.06 10.04
CA LEU A 95 1.56 -0.49 8.76
C LEU A 95 1.06 0.94 8.58
N PHE A 96 -0.19 1.23 8.95
CA PHE A 96 -0.74 2.58 8.92
C PHE A 96 0.00 3.51 9.87
N GLY A 97 0.22 3.10 11.12
CA GLY A 97 1.00 3.88 12.09
C GLY A 97 2.41 4.17 11.58
N LYS A 98 3.05 3.16 10.95
CA LYS A 98 4.38 3.34 10.35
C LYS A 98 4.37 4.34 9.19
N ILE A 99 3.39 4.24 8.29
CA ILE A 99 3.26 5.19 7.16
C ILE A 99 3.09 6.63 7.67
N GLN A 100 2.31 6.83 8.75
CA GLN A 100 2.13 8.16 9.36
C GLN A 100 3.41 8.71 10.02
N SER A 101 4.32 7.84 10.46
CA SER A 101 5.60 8.24 11.05
C SER A 101 6.73 8.45 10.02
N LEU A 102 6.52 8.15 8.74
CA LEU A 102 7.51 8.35 7.68
C LEU A 102 7.63 9.83 7.31
N SER A 103 8.84 10.25 6.96
CA SER A 103 9.09 11.58 6.41
C SER A 103 8.62 11.70 4.95
N PHE A 104 8.56 12.94 4.45
CA PHE A 104 8.21 13.17 3.04
C PHE A 104 9.19 12.50 2.08
N SER A 105 10.47 12.42 2.43
CA SER A 105 11.51 11.77 1.61
C SER A 105 11.22 10.28 1.38
N GLU A 106 10.79 9.54 2.41
CA GLU A 106 10.41 8.13 2.27
C GLU A 106 9.09 7.99 1.52
N LEU A 107 8.10 8.87 1.79
CA LEU A 107 6.81 8.85 1.10
C LEU A 107 6.96 9.09 -0.40
N ASP A 108 7.83 10.02 -0.81
CA ASP A 108 8.13 10.31 -2.21
C ASP A 108 8.85 9.13 -2.87
N THR A 109 9.82 8.50 -2.17
CA THR A 109 10.56 7.33 -2.67
C THR A 109 9.65 6.11 -2.87
N LEU A 110 8.72 5.86 -1.93
CA LEU A 110 7.82 4.71 -1.98
C LEU A 110 6.66 4.90 -2.97
N GLY A 111 6.21 6.12 -3.14
CA GLY A 111 5.05 6.50 -3.94
C GLY A 111 3.70 6.12 -3.30
N ARG A 112 2.73 7.03 -3.38
CA ARG A 112 1.41 6.89 -2.74
C ARG A 112 0.63 5.66 -3.20
N SER A 113 0.64 5.36 -4.50
CA SER A 113 -0.07 4.21 -5.07
C SER A 113 0.49 2.86 -4.57
N SER A 114 1.81 2.78 -4.38
CA SER A 114 2.48 1.60 -3.83
C SER A 114 2.08 1.36 -2.38
N LEU A 115 2.02 2.41 -1.55
CA LEU A 115 1.60 2.32 -0.15
C LEU A 115 0.14 1.86 -0.03
N ILE A 116 -0.76 2.40 -0.85
CA ILE A 116 -2.17 1.96 -0.90
C ILE A 116 -2.26 0.47 -1.25
N THR A 117 -1.51 0.01 -2.26
CA THR A 117 -1.48 -1.41 -2.66
C THR A 117 -0.99 -2.30 -1.52
N ARG A 118 0.03 -1.87 -0.77
CA ARG A 118 0.55 -2.61 0.39
C ARG A 118 -0.47 -2.69 1.53
N MET A 119 -1.17 -1.58 1.82
CA MET A 119 -2.23 -1.52 2.84
C MET A 119 -3.44 -2.42 2.53
N THR A 120 -3.79 -2.53 1.25
CA THR A 120 -5.00 -3.24 0.81
C THR A 120 -4.67 -4.66 0.34
N ASN A 121 -4.10 -4.79 -0.84
CA ASN A 121 -3.89 -6.08 -1.50
C ASN A 121 -2.83 -6.92 -0.81
N ASP A 122 -1.66 -6.35 -0.49
CA ASP A 122 -0.55 -7.14 0.07
C ASP A 122 -0.88 -7.67 1.47
N VAL A 123 -1.53 -6.86 2.32
CA VAL A 123 -2.00 -7.32 3.64
C VAL A 123 -3.05 -8.44 3.47
N THR A 124 -3.99 -8.30 2.53
CA THR A 124 -5.01 -9.32 2.27
C THR A 124 -4.40 -10.63 1.76
N GLN A 125 -3.43 -10.57 0.83
CA GLN A 125 -2.73 -11.76 0.36
C GLN A 125 -1.91 -12.44 1.46
N THR A 126 -1.25 -11.65 2.32
CA THR A 126 -0.51 -12.18 3.47
C THR A 126 -1.46 -12.84 4.49
N GLN A 127 -2.58 -12.21 4.79
CA GLN A 127 -3.65 -12.75 5.64
C GLN A 127 -4.19 -14.08 5.10
N ASN A 128 -4.47 -14.16 3.79
CA ASN A 128 -4.94 -15.38 3.12
C ASN A 128 -3.88 -16.49 3.18
N GLY A 129 -2.61 -16.15 3.02
CA GLY A 129 -1.50 -17.07 3.20
C GLY A 129 -1.41 -17.65 4.61
N VAL A 130 -1.58 -16.82 5.63
CA VAL A 130 -1.63 -17.27 7.04
C VAL A 130 -2.83 -18.18 7.28
N ASN A 131 -4.03 -17.82 6.79
CA ASN A 131 -5.22 -18.68 6.92
C ASN A 131 -4.98 -20.05 6.30
N LEU A 132 -4.45 -20.08 5.07
CA LEU A 132 -4.18 -21.31 4.35
C LEU A 132 -3.11 -22.16 5.05
N ALA A 133 -2.07 -21.52 5.58
CA ALA A 133 -1.02 -22.19 6.33
C ALA A 133 -1.58 -22.87 7.60
N LEU A 134 -2.39 -22.15 8.39
CA LEU A 134 -2.99 -22.70 9.61
C LEU A 134 -3.94 -23.88 9.34
N ARG A 135 -4.55 -23.94 8.16
CA ARG A 135 -5.54 -24.99 7.81
C ARG A 135 -4.94 -26.19 7.12
N LEU A 136 -4.03 -25.99 6.16
CA LEU A 136 -3.66 -27.04 5.21
C LEU A 136 -2.18 -27.43 5.30
N PHE A 137 -1.31 -26.58 5.85
CA PHE A 137 0.14 -26.83 5.82
C PHE A 137 0.54 -28.11 6.54
N LEU A 138 -0.07 -28.40 7.68
CA LEU A 138 0.18 -29.65 8.42
C LEU A 138 -0.75 -30.78 7.96
N ARG A 139 -1.98 -30.47 7.54
CA ARG A 139 -2.98 -31.47 7.17
C ARG A 139 -2.59 -32.29 5.95
N SER A 140 -2.20 -31.64 4.85
CA SER A 140 -1.93 -32.36 3.60
C SER A 140 -0.74 -33.34 3.70
N PRO A 141 0.43 -32.94 4.26
CA PRO A 141 1.49 -33.92 4.53
C PRO A 141 1.07 -35.01 5.51
N PHE A 142 0.30 -34.68 6.54
CA PHE A 142 -0.18 -35.63 7.54
C PHE A 142 -1.07 -36.72 6.89
N ILE A 143 -1.98 -36.36 5.99
CA ILE A 143 -2.82 -37.34 5.28
C ILE A 143 -1.99 -38.17 4.34
N VAL A 144 -1.06 -37.60 3.57
CA VAL A 144 -0.21 -38.37 2.64
C VAL A 144 0.65 -39.39 3.39
N LEU A 145 1.32 -38.93 4.46
CA LEU A 145 2.13 -39.83 5.29
C LEU A 145 1.26 -40.83 6.06
N GLY A 146 0.15 -40.38 6.64
CA GLY A 146 -0.79 -41.20 7.38
C GLY A 146 -1.42 -42.28 6.52
N ALA A 147 -1.89 -41.94 5.32
CA ALA A 147 -2.44 -42.95 4.37
C ALA A 147 -1.38 -43.96 3.95
N THR A 148 -0.12 -43.54 3.79
CA THR A 148 0.98 -44.45 3.49
C THR A 148 1.27 -45.37 4.67
N VAL A 149 1.35 -44.85 5.90
CA VAL A 149 1.53 -45.66 7.11
C VAL A 149 0.37 -46.66 7.27
N MET A 150 -0.88 -46.22 7.06
CA MET A 150 -2.05 -47.08 7.12
C MET A 150 -1.99 -48.19 6.04
N ALA A 151 -1.50 -47.91 4.85
CA ALA A 151 -1.26 -48.90 3.82
C ALA A 151 -0.23 -49.96 4.28
N PHE A 152 0.86 -49.53 4.94
CA PHE A 152 1.86 -50.46 5.51
C PHE A 152 1.30 -51.35 6.62
N THR A 153 0.33 -50.89 7.40
CA THR A 153 -0.33 -51.73 8.42
C THR A 153 -1.25 -52.82 7.81
N ILE A 154 -1.69 -52.62 6.56
CA ILE A 154 -2.55 -53.57 5.85
C ILE A 154 -1.68 -54.60 5.12
N ASP A 155 -0.81 -54.18 4.21
CA ASP A 155 0.10 -55.06 3.47
C ASP A 155 1.33 -54.31 2.96
N VAL A 156 2.52 -54.84 3.27
CA VAL A 156 3.80 -54.17 2.91
C VAL A 156 4.03 -54.10 1.39
N ARG A 157 3.63 -55.14 0.62
CA ARG A 157 3.82 -55.19 -0.83
C ARG A 157 2.94 -54.15 -1.53
N CYS A 158 1.68 -54.08 -1.12
CA CYS A 158 0.75 -53.05 -1.61
C CYS A 158 1.23 -51.65 -1.20
N ALA A 159 1.76 -51.44 0.01
CA ALA A 159 2.28 -50.15 0.48
C ALA A 159 3.51 -49.67 -0.30
N LEU A 160 4.36 -50.54 -0.81
CA LEU A 160 5.47 -50.15 -1.68
C LEU A 160 4.99 -49.49 -2.99
N ILE A 161 3.80 -49.91 -3.50
CA ILE A 161 3.18 -49.24 -4.67
C ILE A 161 2.87 -47.79 -4.35
N PHE A 162 2.40 -47.47 -3.14
CA PHE A 162 2.16 -46.09 -2.70
C PHE A 162 3.42 -45.25 -2.74
N VAL A 163 4.54 -45.78 -2.22
CA VAL A 163 5.81 -45.06 -2.21
C VAL A 163 6.25 -44.69 -3.63
N VAL A 164 6.16 -45.66 -4.56
CA VAL A 164 6.51 -45.44 -5.98
C VAL A 164 5.56 -44.40 -6.62
N VAL A 165 4.25 -44.55 -6.41
CA VAL A 165 3.25 -43.63 -6.97
C VAL A 165 3.41 -42.21 -6.40
N ILE A 166 3.62 -42.07 -5.09
CA ILE A 166 3.85 -40.76 -4.45
C ILE A 166 5.10 -40.09 -5.02
N ALA A 167 6.21 -40.82 -5.18
CA ALA A 167 7.43 -40.30 -5.75
C ALA A 167 7.22 -39.84 -7.21
N ALA A 168 6.55 -40.68 -8.01
CA ALA A 168 6.25 -40.36 -9.41
C ALA A 168 5.28 -39.16 -9.54
N LEU A 169 4.21 -39.10 -8.72
CA LEU A 169 3.29 -37.96 -8.67
C LEU A 169 4.00 -36.70 -8.24
N SER A 170 4.86 -36.78 -7.22
CA SER A 170 5.64 -35.63 -6.77
C SER A 170 6.56 -35.10 -7.88
N LEU A 171 7.22 -35.98 -8.61
CA LEU A 171 8.07 -35.59 -9.75
C LEU A 171 7.27 -34.87 -10.84
N VAL A 172 6.08 -35.39 -11.20
CA VAL A 172 5.20 -34.78 -12.20
C VAL A 172 4.68 -33.42 -11.72
N VAL A 173 4.14 -33.35 -10.51
CA VAL A 173 3.54 -32.12 -9.96
C VAL A 173 4.58 -31.03 -9.81
N PHE A 174 5.71 -31.29 -9.12
CA PHE A 174 6.76 -30.31 -8.90
C PHE A 174 7.55 -30.01 -10.18
N GLY A 175 7.71 -30.99 -11.08
CA GLY A 175 8.33 -30.82 -12.39
C GLY A 175 7.52 -29.83 -13.26
N ILE A 176 6.22 -30.07 -13.44
CA ILE A 176 5.35 -29.16 -14.21
C ILE A 176 5.29 -27.79 -13.53
N MET A 177 5.18 -27.72 -12.21
CA MET A 177 5.18 -26.48 -11.48
C MET A 177 6.49 -25.69 -11.70
N GLY A 178 7.64 -26.36 -11.66
CA GLY A 178 8.95 -25.73 -11.91
C GLY A 178 9.07 -25.16 -13.33
N LEU A 179 8.51 -25.86 -14.31
CA LEU A 179 8.51 -25.42 -15.71
C LEU A 179 7.49 -24.28 -15.98
N THR A 180 6.35 -24.26 -15.30
CA THR A 180 5.29 -23.26 -15.52
C THR A 180 5.51 -21.96 -14.74
N MET A 181 6.18 -21.99 -13.58
CA MET A 181 6.41 -20.80 -12.75
C MET A 181 7.12 -19.65 -13.47
N PRO A 182 8.21 -19.85 -14.24
CA PRO A 182 8.82 -18.78 -15.03
C PRO A 182 7.86 -18.21 -16.07
N GLY A 183 7.08 -19.08 -16.72
CA GLY A 183 6.05 -18.69 -17.68
C GLY A 183 4.99 -17.79 -17.07
N TYR A 184 4.46 -18.12 -15.90
CA TYR A 184 3.50 -17.26 -15.17
C TYR A 184 4.09 -15.89 -14.80
N LYS A 185 5.37 -15.82 -14.44
CA LYS A 185 6.05 -14.53 -14.20
C LYS A 185 6.09 -13.66 -15.46
N ASN A 186 6.35 -14.28 -16.63
CA ASN A 186 6.36 -13.57 -17.90
C ASN A 186 4.94 -13.11 -18.31
N VAL A 187 3.93 -13.95 -18.14
CA VAL A 187 2.53 -13.58 -18.33
C VAL A 187 2.17 -12.37 -17.45
N GLN A 188 2.57 -12.38 -16.17
CA GLN A 188 2.30 -11.25 -15.28
C GLN A 188 2.97 -9.96 -15.76
N ARG A 189 4.23 -9.99 -16.20
CA ARG A 189 4.92 -8.81 -16.74
C ARG A 189 4.22 -8.24 -17.98
N GLN A 190 3.74 -9.11 -18.89
CA GLN A 190 2.99 -8.66 -20.06
C GLN A 190 1.61 -8.10 -19.68
N LEU A 191 0.94 -8.68 -18.70
CA LEU A 191 -0.33 -8.16 -18.17
C LEU A 191 -0.13 -6.77 -17.54
N ASP A 192 0.96 -6.57 -16.80
CA ASP A 192 1.32 -5.26 -16.23
C ASP A 192 1.55 -4.23 -17.36
N GLY A 193 2.19 -4.65 -18.47
CA GLY A 193 2.36 -3.82 -19.68
C GLY A 193 1.05 -3.45 -20.35
N VAL A 194 0.12 -4.39 -20.51
CA VAL A 194 -1.25 -4.12 -21.04
C VAL A 194 -2.01 -3.17 -20.10
N THR A 195 -1.92 -3.39 -18.80
CA THR A 195 -2.55 -2.52 -17.80
C THR A 195 -2.00 -1.10 -17.84
N LEU A 196 -0.69 -0.94 -18.01
CA LEU A 196 -0.05 0.37 -18.14
C LEU A 196 -0.57 1.10 -19.38
N THR A 197 -0.54 0.45 -20.57
CA THR A 197 -1.09 1.03 -21.81
C THR A 197 -2.55 1.45 -21.64
N THR A 198 -3.37 0.61 -21.00
CA THR A 198 -4.79 0.95 -20.73
C THR A 198 -4.92 2.20 -19.85
N ARG A 199 -4.08 2.35 -18.81
CA ARG A 199 -4.07 3.54 -17.93
C ARG A 199 -3.62 4.79 -18.68
N GLU A 200 -2.57 4.68 -19.50
CA GLU A 200 -2.07 5.78 -20.33
C GLU A 200 -3.12 6.23 -21.34
N ASN A 201 -3.77 5.30 -22.05
CA ASN A 201 -4.81 5.61 -23.02
C ASN A 201 -6.05 6.21 -22.33
N TYR A 202 -6.43 5.73 -21.16
CA TYR A 202 -7.55 6.32 -20.41
C TYR A 202 -7.23 7.74 -19.93
N ALA A 203 -6.04 7.96 -19.37
CA ALA A 203 -5.59 9.28 -18.93
C ALA A 203 -5.38 10.24 -20.11
N GLY A 204 -4.87 9.73 -21.23
CA GLY A 204 -4.59 10.46 -22.47
C GLY A 204 -5.73 10.50 -23.48
N ALA A 205 -6.94 10.02 -23.14
CA ALA A 205 -8.04 9.87 -24.11
C ALA A 205 -8.39 11.15 -24.88
N ARG A 206 -8.29 12.31 -24.25
CA ARG A 206 -8.51 13.62 -24.90
C ARG A 206 -7.40 13.94 -25.91
N VAL A 207 -6.17 13.59 -25.59
CA VAL A 207 -4.99 13.80 -26.47
C VAL A 207 -5.10 12.87 -27.67
N ILE A 208 -5.37 11.57 -27.44
CA ILE A 208 -5.55 10.57 -28.51
C ILE A 208 -6.60 11.03 -29.52
N ARG A 209 -7.75 11.50 -29.03
CA ARG A 209 -8.84 12.05 -29.87
C ARG A 209 -8.45 13.35 -30.58
N ALA A 210 -7.74 14.26 -29.89
CA ALA A 210 -7.30 15.51 -30.49
C ALA A 210 -6.34 15.32 -31.66
N PHE A 211 -5.54 14.25 -31.63
CA PHE A 211 -4.60 13.89 -32.69
C PHE A 211 -5.11 12.80 -33.64
N ALA A 212 -6.38 12.37 -33.50
CA ALA A 212 -6.98 11.29 -34.29
C ALA A 212 -6.10 10.02 -34.35
N ALA A 213 -5.50 9.64 -33.19
CA ALA A 213 -4.55 8.54 -33.07
C ALA A 213 -5.20 7.24 -32.56
N GLU A 214 -6.54 7.13 -32.53
CA GLU A 214 -7.29 6.00 -32.00
C GLU A 214 -6.88 4.66 -32.64
N ASP A 215 -6.78 4.64 -33.98
CA ASP A 215 -6.43 3.42 -34.72
C ASP A 215 -5.02 2.95 -34.41
N ALA A 216 -4.07 3.88 -34.29
CA ALA A 216 -2.67 3.57 -33.96
C ALA A 216 -2.56 3.00 -32.53
N GLU A 217 -3.25 3.62 -31.56
CA GLU A 217 -3.28 3.15 -30.17
C GLU A 217 -4.00 1.79 -30.05
N GLN A 218 -5.09 1.59 -30.78
CA GLN A 218 -5.79 0.31 -30.83
C GLN A 218 -4.92 -0.78 -31.44
N ALA A 219 -4.18 -0.50 -32.50
CA ALA A 219 -3.24 -1.45 -33.10
C ALA A 219 -2.10 -1.80 -32.12
N GLY A 220 -1.55 -0.80 -31.43
CA GLY A 220 -0.54 -0.99 -30.39
C GLY A 220 -1.03 -1.86 -29.22
N PHE A 221 -2.23 -1.59 -28.73
CA PHE A 221 -2.89 -2.38 -27.69
C PHE A 221 -3.12 -3.83 -28.15
N ASN A 222 -3.67 -4.03 -29.34
CA ASN A 222 -3.94 -5.36 -29.90
C ASN A 222 -2.67 -6.19 -29.99
N LYS A 223 -1.55 -5.62 -30.46
CA LYS A 223 -0.26 -6.31 -30.51
C LYS A 223 0.22 -6.79 -29.15
N ARG A 224 0.10 -5.96 -28.10
CA ARG A 224 0.47 -6.34 -26.73
C ARG A 224 -0.48 -7.41 -26.18
N ASN A 225 -1.77 -7.29 -26.45
CA ASN A 225 -2.79 -8.23 -26.02
C ASN A 225 -2.64 -9.61 -26.72
N GLU A 226 -2.28 -9.64 -27.98
CA GLU A 226 -1.95 -10.88 -28.72
C GLU A 226 -0.72 -11.57 -28.12
N MET A 227 0.33 -10.82 -27.80
CA MET A 227 1.51 -11.36 -27.11
C MET A 227 1.15 -11.96 -25.76
N LEU A 228 0.35 -11.24 -24.95
CA LEU A 228 -0.16 -11.74 -23.68
C LEU A 228 -0.96 -13.03 -23.86
N SER A 229 -1.89 -13.05 -24.82
CA SER A 229 -2.71 -14.22 -25.16
C SER A 229 -1.86 -15.41 -25.60
N HIS A 230 -0.84 -15.17 -26.42
CA HIS A 230 0.11 -16.20 -26.84
C HIS A 230 0.86 -16.82 -25.66
N LEU A 231 1.38 -15.99 -24.76
CA LEU A 231 2.07 -16.44 -23.54
C LEU A 231 1.13 -17.21 -22.59
N GLN A 232 -0.09 -16.69 -22.38
CA GLN A 232 -1.10 -17.37 -21.55
C GLN A 232 -1.45 -18.75 -22.12
N ARG A 233 -1.64 -18.87 -23.44
CA ARG A 233 -1.91 -20.16 -24.11
C ARG A 233 -0.73 -21.11 -23.99
N SER A 234 0.51 -20.61 -24.13
CA SER A 234 1.70 -21.46 -24.01
C SER A 234 1.84 -22.03 -22.59
N VAL A 235 1.72 -21.18 -21.56
CA VAL A 235 1.75 -21.63 -20.16
C VAL A 235 0.54 -22.50 -19.84
N GLY A 236 -0.64 -22.14 -20.36
CA GLY A 236 -1.89 -22.89 -20.18
C GLY A 236 -1.80 -24.31 -20.75
N ARG A 237 -1.20 -24.51 -21.93
CA ARG A 237 -0.99 -25.84 -22.50
C ARG A 237 -0.12 -26.73 -21.60
N LEU A 238 0.97 -26.17 -21.06
CA LEU A 238 1.84 -26.90 -20.15
C LEU A 238 1.14 -27.21 -18.81
N SER A 239 0.43 -26.24 -18.24
CA SER A 239 -0.35 -26.43 -17.02
C SER A 239 -1.50 -27.41 -17.20
N ALA A 240 -2.12 -27.44 -18.39
CA ALA A 240 -3.22 -28.36 -18.69
C ALA A 240 -2.78 -29.84 -18.68
N LEU A 241 -1.49 -30.14 -18.86
CA LEU A 241 -0.96 -31.49 -18.76
C LEU A 241 -0.94 -32.04 -17.32
N LEU A 242 -1.02 -31.17 -16.32
CA LEU A 242 -0.93 -31.57 -14.91
C LEU A 242 -2.02 -32.60 -14.55
N ASN A 243 -3.28 -32.29 -14.82
CA ASN A 243 -4.39 -33.14 -14.46
C ASN A 243 -4.37 -34.49 -15.23
N PRO A 244 -4.27 -34.51 -16.59
CA PRO A 244 -4.21 -35.77 -17.30
C PRO A 244 -3.06 -36.68 -16.86
N LEU A 245 -1.85 -36.13 -16.70
CA LEU A 245 -0.68 -36.91 -16.28
C LEU A 245 -0.83 -37.48 -14.88
N THR A 246 -1.32 -36.65 -13.93
CA THR A 246 -1.57 -37.14 -12.56
C THR A 246 -2.67 -38.19 -12.51
N TYR A 247 -3.76 -38.03 -13.29
CA TYR A 247 -4.83 -39.03 -13.38
C TYR A 247 -4.36 -40.34 -14.03
N ILE A 248 -3.59 -40.29 -15.10
CA ILE A 248 -3.03 -41.47 -15.74
C ILE A 248 -2.14 -42.21 -14.73
N LEU A 249 -1.27 -41.50 -14.05
CA LEU A 249 -0.30 -42.11 -13.13
C LEU A 249 -0.99 -42.77 -11.94
N ILE A 250 -2.01 -42.12 -11.36
CA ILE A 250 -2.76 -42.70 -10.24
C ILE A 250 -3.60 -43.89 -10.69
N ASN A 251 -4.25 -43.84 -11.87
CA ASN A 251 -5.05 -44.96 -12.37
C ASN A 251 -4.16 -46.16 -12.70
N ILE A 252 -2.95 -45.94 -13.23
CA ILE A 252 -1.96 -47.03 -13.37
C ILE A 252 -1.63 -47.62 -11.98
N GLY A 253 -1.34 -46.74 -10.99
CA GLY A 253 -1.09 -47.17 -9.62
C GLY A 253 -2.27 -47.97 -9.03
N ILE A 254 -3.50 -47.53 -9.25
CA ILE A 254 -4.73 -48.21 -8.82
C ILE A 254 -4.87 -49.56 -9.51
N VAL A 255 -4.64 -49.68 -10.82
CA VAL A 255 -4.71 -50.94 -11.56
C VAL A 255 -3.68 -51.93 -11.01
N VAL A 256 -2.43 -51.49 -10.80
CA VAL A 256 -1.38 -52.33 -10.20
C VAL A 256 -1.74 -52.72 -8.78
N LEU A 257 -2.30 -51.81 -7.99
CA LEU A 257 -2.75 -52.07 -6.62
C LEU A 257 -3.88 -53.11 -6.59
N ILE A 258 -4.89 -52.95 -7.45
CA ILE A 258 -6.03 -53.90 -7.53
C ILE A 258 -5.54 -55.27 -8.00
N HIS A 259 -4.68 -55.35 -9.00
CA HIS A 259 -4.11 -56.59 -9.49
C HIS A 259 -3.32 -57.30 -8.39
N THR A 260 -2.39 -56.61 -7.74
CA THR A 260 -1.58 -57.14 -6.63
C THR A 260 -2.47 -57.54 -5.45
N GLY A 261 -3.45 -56.71 -5.10
CA GLY A 261 -4.42 -56.97 -4.05
C GLY A 261 -5.29 -58.20 -4.35
N ALA A 262 -5.78 -58.38 -5.60
CA ALA A 262 -6.56 -59.53 -6.00
C ALA A 262 -5.75 -60.82 -5.90
N MET A 263 -4.49 -60.83 -6.32
CA MET A 263 -3.59 -61.98 -6.12
C MET A 263 -3.39 -62.31 -4.63
N ARG A 264 -3.23 -61.30 -3.78
CA ARG A 264 -3.06 -61.50 -2.33
C ARG A 264 -4.36 -61.98 -1.66
N VAL A 265 -5.52 -61.56 -2.17
CA VAL A 265 -6.83 -62.06 -1.71
C VAL A 265 -6.99 -63.51 -2.10
N SER A 266 -6.59 -63.91 -3.31
CA SER A 266 -6.67 -65.33 -3.73
C SER A 266 -5.75 -66.29 -2.94
N LEU A 267 -4.63 -65.74 -2.43
CA LEU A 267 -3.69 -66.44 -1.54
C LEU A 267 -4.17 -66.47 -0.07
N GLY A 268 -5.21 -65.72 0.26
CA GLY A 268 -5.75 -65.68 1.62
C GLY A 268 -5.00 -64.63 2.54
N ASP A 269 -4.05 -63.90 2.02
CA ASP A 269 -3.24 -62.94 2.78
C ASP A 269 -3.95 -61.60 3.02
N LEU A 270 -4.91 -61.23 2.15
CA LEU A 270 -5.71 -59.99 2.24
C LEU A 270 -7.20 -60.32 2.13
N THR A 271 -8.02 -59.40 2.65
CA THR A 271 -9.49 -59.42 2.46
C THR A 271 -9.91 -58.44 1.35
N GLN A 272 -11.11 -58.63 0.81
CA GLN A 272 -11.67 -57.72 -0.22
C GLN A 272 -11.84 -56.30 0.32
N GLY A 273 -12.30 -56.18 1.57
CA GLY A 273 -12.45 -54.85 2.22
C GLY A 273 -11.13 -54.12 2.39
N GLN A 274 -10.03 -54.84 2.71
CA GLN A 274 -8.70 -54.27 2.81
C GLN A 274 -8.21 -53.69 1.46
N VAL A 275 -8.49 -54.35 0.34
CA VAL A 275 -8.15 -53.85 -1.00
C VAL A 275 -8.94 -52.56 -1.29
N VAL A 276 -10.21 -52.49 -0.91
CA VAL A 276 -11.03 -51.27 -1.04
C VAL A 276 -10.48 -50.14 -0.16
N ALA A 277 -10.02 -50.43 1.05
CA ALA A 277 -9.39 -49.46 1.91
C ALA A 277 -8.10 -48.88 1.28
N LEU A 278 -7.25 -49.72 0.74
CA LEU A 278 -6.05 -49.33 0.02
C LEU A 278 -6.39 -48.45 -1.20
N TYR A 279 -7.42 -48.79 -1.98
CA TYR A 279 -7.90 -47.96 -3.09
C TYR A 279 -8.31 -46.54 -2.60
N ASN A 280 -9.05 -46.44 -1.50
CA ASN A 280 -9.46 -45.17 -0.94
C ASN A 280 -8.27 -44.33 -0.47
N TYR A 281 -7.27 -44.92 0.20
CA TYR A 281 -6.05 -44.25 0.58
C TYR A 281 -5.27 -43.71 -0.62
N MET A 282 -5.14 -44.49 -1.70
CA MET A 282 -4.48 -44.08 -2.92
C MET A 282 -5.17 -42.86 -3.54
N SER A 283 -6.51 -42.87 -3.59
CA SER A 283 -7.31 -41.75 -4.10
C SER A 283 -7.18 -40.48 -3.25
N GLN A 284 -7.11 -40.59 -1.91
CA GLN A 284 -6.90 -39.47 -1.00
C GLN A 284 -5.53 -38.82 -1.24
N ILE A 285 -4.47 -39.57 -1.44
CA ILE A 285 -3.12 -39.08 -1.68
C ILE A 285 -3.07 -38.17 -2.91
N LEU A 286 -3.75 -38.56 -4.02
CA LEU A 286 -3.81 -37.72 -5.20
C LEU A 286 -4.38 -36.32 -4.89
N VAL A 287 -5.54 -36.31 -4.24
CA VAL A 287 -6.25 -35.07 -3.92
C VAL A 287 -5.38 -34.15 -3.03
N GLU A 288 -4.72 -34.74 -2.04
CA GLU A 288 -3.89 -33.98 -1.10
C GLU A 288 -2.58 -33.49 -1.73
N LEU A 289 -1.95 -34.23 -2.64
CA LEU A 289 -0.75 -33.74 -3.37
C LEU A 289 -1.07 -32.56 -4.28
N VAL A 290 -2.20 -32.59 -4.99
CA VAL A 290 -2.65 -31.45 -5.81
C VAL A 290 -2.97 -30.23 -4.94
N LYS A 291 -3.64 -30.41 -3.79
CA LYS A 291 -3.88 -29.31 -2.83
C LYS A 291 -2.57 -28.74 -2.29
N LEU A 292 -1.58 -29.59 -1.98
CA LEU A 292 -0.26 -29.17 -1.49
C LEU A 292 0.46 -28.28 -2.52
N ALA A 293 0.44 -28.66 -3.80
CA ALA A 293 1.03 -27.86 -4.87
C ALA A 293 0.40 -26.45 -4.97
N ASN A 294 -0.93 -26.37 -4.98
CA ASN A 294 -1.66 -25.10 -5.04
C ASN A 294 -1.40 -24.23 -3.79
N MET A 295 -1.27 -24.87 -2.63
CA MET A 295 -0.94 -24.19 -1.39
C MET A 295 0.46 -23.55 -1.44
N ILE A 296 1.46 -24.25 -1.96
CA ILE A 296 2.83 -23.73 -2.11
C ILE A 296 2.83 -22.47 -2.97
N ILE A 297 2.08 -22.44 -4.08
CA ILE A 297 1.95 -21.25 -4.94
C ILE A 297 1.36 -20.08 -4.15
N THR A 298 0.28 -20.33 -3.40
CA THR A 298 -0.41 -19.28 -2.63
C THR A 298 0.47 -18.74 -1.50
N ILE A 299 1.15 -19.63 -0.77
CA ILE A 299 2.08 -19.23 0.31
C ILE A 299 3.26 -18.44 -0.27
N THR A 300 3.79 -18.82 -1.42
CA THR A 300 4.89 -18.09 -2.08
C THR A 300 4.46 -16.65 -2.44
N LYS A 301 3.24 -16.48 -2.95
CA LYS A 301 2.67 -15.14 -3.20
C LYS A 301 2.52 -14.34 -1.91
N ALA A 302 1.98 -14.95 -0.87
CA ALA A 302 1.81 -14.33 0.44
C ALA A 302 3.15 -13.89 1.05
N LEU A 303 4.20 -14.71 0.91
CA LEU A 303 5.56 -14.38 1.36
C LEU A 303 6.15 -13.18 0.60
N ALA A 304 5.93 -13.08 -0.70
CA ALA A 304 6.37 -11.94 -1.50
C ALA A 304 5.66 -10.64 -1.06
N CYS A 305 4.34 -10.71 -0.80
CA CYS A 305 3.57 -9.59 -0.24
C CYS A 305 4.07 -9.20 1.17
N ALA A 306 4.28 -10.19 2.03
CA ALA A 306 4.83 -9.99 3.37
C ALA A 306 6.20 -9.29 3.35
N SER A 307 7.07 -9.66 2.40
CA SER A 307 8.39 -9.02 2.24
C SER A 307 8.27 -7.54 1.86
N ARG A 308 7.31 -7.17 0.99
CA ARG A 308 7.07 -5.76 0.63
C ARG A 308 6.53 -4.94 1.80
N ILE A 309 5.64 -5.53 2.61
CA ILE A 309 5.13 -4.88 3.82
C ILE A 309 6.25 -4.68 4.83
N GLN A 310 7.07 -5.71 5.07
CA GLN A 310 8.20 -5.64 5.99
C GLN A 310 9.19 -4.56 5.56
N GLY A 311 9.44 -4.41 4.26
CA GLY A 311 10.28 -3.34 3.73
C GLY A 311 9.81 -1.93 4.13
N VAL A 312 8.49 -1.71 4.34
CA VAL A 312 7.98 -0.44 4.87
C VAL A 312 8.12 -0.36 6.38
N LEU A 313 7.79 -1.45 7.10
CA LEU A 313 7.84 -1.48 8.56
C LEU A 313 9.26 -1.28 9.12
N GLN A 314 10.28 -1.70 8.36
CA GLN A 314 11.69 -1.56 8.73
C GLN A 314 12.33 -0.23 8.34
N LEU A 315 11.64 0.62 7.55
CA LEU A 315 12.16 1.94 7.25
C LEU A 315 12.21 2.77 8.53
N GLU A 316 13.34 3.36 8.81
CA GLU A 316 13.46 4.36 9.85
C GLU A 316 13.22 5.75 9.24
N PRO A 317 12.47 6.64 9.90
CA PRO A 317 12.37 8.03 9.46
C PRO A 317 13.76 8.63 9.36
N THR A 318 14.05 9.29 8.23
CA THR A 318 15.39 9.85 7.99
C THR A 318 15.55 11.26 8.55
N LEU A 319 14.46 11.91 9.02
CA LEU A 319 14.55 13.22 9.62
C LEU A 319 15.48 13.20 10.84
N LYS A 320 16.45 14.10 10.82
CA LYS A 320 17.46 14.24 11.88
C LYS A 320 16.88 15.06 13.02
N HIS A 321 16.90 14.52 14.23
CA HIS A 321 16.60 15.27 15.44
C HIS A 321 17.92 15.58 16.15
N ALA A 322 18.24 16.87 16.26
CA ALA A 322 19.42 17.37 16.96
C ALA A 322 19.00 18.02 18.29
N ARG A 323 19.85 17.99 19.29
CA ARG A 323 19.66 18.78 20.51
C ARG A 323 20.21 20.20 20.27
N ASP A 324 19.39 21.22 20.48
CA ASP A 324 19.78 22.61 20.52
C ASP A 324 19.11 23.23 21.76
N ASP A 325 19.90 23.61 22.75
CA ASP A 325 19.43 24.16 24.02
C ASP A 325 19.06 25.66 23.94
N ARG A 326 19.12 26.27 22.74
CA ARG A 326 18.71 27.66 22.54
C ARG A 326 17.20 27.80 22.73
N ALA A 327 16.82 28.79 23.49
CA ALA A 327 15.43 29.20 23.56
C ALA A 327 15.02 29.72 22.16
N GLY A 328 13.92 29.21 21.60
CA GLY A 328 13.39 29.68 20.33
C GLY A 328 12.65 31.01 20.48
N ASP A 329 13.35 32.09 20.79
CA ASP A 329 12.80 33.46 20.98
C ASP A 329 13.73 34.55 20.44
N SER A 330 14.10 34.45 19.16
CA SER A 330 14.87 35.49 18.45
C SER A 330 13.93 36.42 17.68
N ASP A 331 14.38 37.68 17.45
CA ASP A 331 13.71 38.63 16.55
C ASP A 331 13.77 38.19 15.09
N VAL A 332 14.64 37.23 14.76
CA VAL A 332 14.71 36.60 13.45
C VAL A 332 13.71 35.45 13.43
N ALA A 333 12.69 35.55 12.56
CA ALA A 333 11.68 34.50 12.41
C ALA A 333 12.23 33.26 11.72
N VAL A 334 12.97 33.43 10.62
CA VAL A 334 13.56 32.34 9.84
C VAL A 334 14.95 32.75 9.36
N ALA A 335 15.95 31.89 9.50
CA ALA A 335 17.26 32.06 8.91
C ALA A 335 17.76 30.81 8.23
N PHE A 336 18.40 30.99 7.09
CA PHE A 336 19.11 29.96 6.31
C PHE A 336 20.59 30.33 6.32
N ASP A 337 21.44 29.39 6.74
CA ASP A 337 22.89 29.57 6.83
C ASP A 337 23.54 28.52 5.90
N ASP A 338 23.98 28.96 4.72
CA ASP A 338 24.69 28.15 3.70
C ASP A 338 23.99 26.83 3.35
N VAL A 339 22.68 26.90 3.13
CA VAL A 339 21.82 25.73 2.99
C VAL A 339 21.92 25.12 1.60
N THR A 340 22.22 23.82 1.56
CA THR A 340 22.16 22.99 0.36
C THR A 340 21.13 21.86 0.58
N LEU A 341 20.19 21.72 -0.36
CA LEU A 341 19.19 20.63 -0.38
C LEU A 341 19.36 19.75 -1.60
N GLN A 342 19.47 18.46 -1.38
CA GLN A 342 19.46 17.45 -2.45
C GLN A 342 18.44 16.36 -2.11
N TYR A 343 17.43 16.19 -2.98
CA TYR A 343 16.45 15.12 -2.81
C TYR A 343 17.09 13.75 -3.00
N LYS A 344 16.58 12.76 -2.30
CA LYS A 344 17.03 11.37 -2.45
C LYS A 344 16.84 10.93 -3.91
N ASN A 345 17.91 10.39 -4.52
CA ASN A 345 17.96 9.98 -5.93
C ASN A 345 18.02 11.14 -6.96
N ALA A 346 18.16 12.39 -6.56
CA ALA A 346 18.44 13.48 -7.48
C ALA A 346 19.96 13.52 -7.80
N GLY A 347 20.29 13.74 -9.08
CA GLY A 347 21.69 13.85 -9.51
C GLY A 347 22.36 15.15 -9.03
N GLU A 348 21.58 16.24 -8.95
CA GLU A 348 22.04 17.56 -8.59
C GLU A 348 21.26 18.14 -7.39
N PRO A 349 21.84 19.09 -6.63
CA PRO A 349 21.14 19.81 -5.58
C PRO A 349 19.96 20.60 -6.15
N SER A 350 18.86 20.65 -5.41
CA SER A 350 17.70 21.49 -5.73
C SER A 350 17.80 22.90 -5.13
N LEU A 351 18.64 23.05 -4.12
CA LEU A 351 19.06 24.35 -3.54
C LEU A 351 20.54 24.26 -3.23
N GLU A 352 21.27 25.35 -3.50
CA GLU A 352 22.72 25.41 -3.32
C GLU A 352 23.14 26.74 -2.70
N HIS A 353 23.84 26.66 -1.56
CA HIS A 353 24.43 27.81 -0.86
C HIS A 353 23.45 28.93 -0.55
N ILE A 354 22.24 28.61 -0.07
CA ILE A 354 21.21 29.62 0.27
C ILE A 354 21.47 30.18 1.66
N SER A 355 21.63 31.53 1.72
CA SER A 355 21.81 32.25 2.97
C SER A 355 20.97 33.53 3.01
N PHE A 356 20.08 33.64 4.00
CA PHE A 356 19.31 34.83 4.32
C PHE A 356 18.72 34.77 5.73
N ALA A 357 18.28 35.91 6.26
CA ALA A 357 17.57 35.98 7.55
C ALA A 357 16.36 36.92 7.43
N VAL A 358 15.22 36.51 7.99
CA VAL A 358 13.93 37.19 7.91
C VAL A 358 13.48 37.63 9.30
N PRO A 359 13.25 38.94 9.56
CA PRO A 359 12.71 39.44 10.83
C PRO A 359 11.25 38.98 11.07
N ARG A 360 10.82 38.96 12.33
CA ARG A 360 9.42 38.68 12.68
C ARG A 360 8.48 39.75 12.09
N GLY A 361 7.30 39.29 11.66
CA GLY A 361 6.22 40.13 11.16
C GLY A 361 6.48 40.78 9.80
N SER A 362 7.59 40.42 9.12
CA SER A 362 7.88 40.90 7.76
C SER A 362 7.21 40.05 6.68
N VAL A 363 7.02 40.68 5.53
CA VAL A 363 6.48 40.01 4.32
C VAL A 363 7.61 39.72 3.35
N VAL A 364 7.81 38.45 3.02
CA VAL A 364 8.85 38.02 2.11
C VAL A 364 8.21 37.42 0.85
N GLY A 365 8.52 37.99 -0.30
CA GLY A 365 8.20 37.41 -1.60
C GLY A 365 9.30 36.47 -2.07
N ILE A 366 8.96 35.33 -2.63
CA ILE A 366 9.90 34.39 -3.25
C ILE A 366 9.47 34.20 -4.70
N ILE A 367 10.35 34.62 -5.64
CA ILE A 367 10.06 34.60 -7.07
C ILE A 367 11.17 33.88 -7.86
N GLY A 368 10.83 33.37 -9.03
CA GLY A 368 11.76 32.70 -9.94
C GLY A 368 11.02 31.82 -10.94
N GLY A 369 11.70 31.29 -11.91
CA GLY A 369 11.16 30.39 -12.93
C GLY A 369 10.60 29.08 -12.36
N THR A 370 9.90 28.31 -13.21
CA THR A 370 9.49 26.95 -12.84
C THR A 370 10.73 26.07 -12.62
N GLY A 371 10.76 25.32 -11.52
CA GLY A 371 11.93 24.49 -11.19
C GLY A 371 13.06 25.19 -10.45
N SER A 372 13.01 26.51 -10.21
CA SER A 372 14.07 27.26 -9.52
C SER A 372 14.25 26.93 -8.02
N GLY A 373 13.50 26.00 -7.44
CA GLY A 373 13.66 25.58 -6.04
C GLY A 373 12.76 26.29 -5.02
N LYS A 374 11.80 27.15 -5.42
CA LYS A 374 10.95 27.95 -4.51
C LYS A 374 10.20 27.10 -3.48
N SER A 375 9.46 26.10 -3.92
CA SER A 375 8.71 25.21 -3.02
C SER A 375 9.65 24.36 -2.17
N SER A 376 10.81 23.97 -2.71
CA SER A 376 11.87 23.29 -1.95
C SER A 376 12.39 24.16 -0.81
N LEU A 377 12.62 25.45 -1.05
CA LEU A 377 13.07 26.41 -0.03
C LEU A 377 12.07 26.48 1.13
N VAL A 378 10.80 26.76 0.84
CA VAL A 378 9.80 26.95 1.89
C VAL A 378 9.42 25.64 2.60
N SER A 379 9.63 24.48 1.98
CA SER A 379 9.40 23.18 2.61
C SER A 379 10.39 22.83 3.71
N LEU A 380 11.54 23.52 3.77
CA LEU A 380 12.54 23.35 4.83
C LEU A 380 12.13 24.08 6.12
N ILE A 381 11.29 25.13 6.05
CA ILE A 381 10.84 25.89 7.23
C ILE A 381 10.06 24.99 8.22
N PRO A 382 9.06 24.18 7.79
CA PRO A 382 8.36 23.24 8.67
C PRO A 382 9.10 21.90 8.84
N HIS A 383 10.36 21.80 8.46
CA HIS A 383 11.19 20.59 8.54
C HIS A 383 10.55 19.38 7.85
N PHE A 384 10.08 19.57 6.59
CA PHE A 384 9.57 18.45 5.79
C PHE A 384 10.69 17.60 5.20
N TYR A 385 11.87 18.20 4.99
CA TYR A 385 13.08 17.56 4.49
C TYR A 385 14.30 18.05 5.28
N ASP A 386 15.30 17.19 5.41
CA ASP A 386 16.61 17.55 5.94
C ASP A 386 17.46 18.26 4.88
N VAL A 387 18.26 19.21 5.33
CA VAL A 387 19.32 19.80 4.52
C VAL A 387 20.50 18.85 4.39
N LYS A 388 21.17 18.87 3.24
CA LYS A 388 22.43 18.14 3.02
C LYS A 388 23.57 18.83 3.77
N ASP A 389 23.69 20.12 3.58
CA ASP A 389 24.70 20.97 4.21
C ASP A 389 24.04 22.28 4.68
N GLY A 390 24.63 22.95 5.65
CA GLY A 390 24.11 24.18 6.21
C GLY A 390 23.07 23.97 7.32
N ARG A 391 22.31 25.04 7.61
CA ARG A 391 21.37 25.05 8.73
C ARG A 391 20.18 25.95 8.45
N VAL A 392 18.97 25.46 8.82
CA VAL A 392 17.74 26.26 8.86
C VAL A 392 17.35 26.46 10.32
N SER A 393 17.04 27.69 10.69
CA SER A 393 16.58 28.03 12.04
C SER A 393 15.27 28.81 12.00
N VAL A 394 14.41 28.53 12.97
CA VAL A 394 13.14 29.21 13.21
C VAL A 394 13.20 29.81 14.61
N PHE A 395 12.95 31.11 14.73
CA PHE A 395 13.11 31.87 15.97
C PHE A 395 14.47 31.67 16.68
N GLY A 396 15.55 31.52 15.90
CA GLY A 396 16.91 31.30 16.38
C GLY A 396 17.26 29.85 16.80
N LYS A 397 16.30 28.93 16.84
CA LYS A 397 16.52 27.52 17.13
C LYS A 397 16.53 26.71 15.83
N ASN A 398 17.44 25.72 15.73
CA ASN A 398 17.52 24.85 14.55
C ASN A 398 16.21 24.06 14.38
N VAL A 399 15.68 23.97 13.15
CA VAL A 399 14.45 23.20 12.86
C VAL A 399 14.56 21.74 13.27
N CYS A 400 15.74 21.14 13.14
CA CYS A 400 15.99 19.73 13.57
C CYS A 400 15.93 19.56 15.10
N ALA A 401 15.94 20.62 15.89
CA ALA A 401 15.95 20.57 17.34
C ALA A 401 14.58 20.85 17.97
N TYR A 402 13.61 21.19 17.15
CA TYR A 402 12.22 21.29 17.58
C TYR A 402 11.59 19.91 17.68
N ASP A 403 10.60 19.78 18.56
CA ASP A 403 9.58 18.74 18.39
C ASP A 403 8.74 19.08 17.15
N ASP A 404 8.44 18.09 16.32
CA ASP A 404 7.72 18.29 15.06
C ASP A 404 6.36 18.94 15.25
N GLU A 405 5.67 18.63 16.34
CA GLU A 405 4.37 19.20 16.67
C GLU A 405 4.50 20.68 17.08
N ASP A 406 5.45 21.03 17.95
CA ASP A 406 5.70 22.41 18.37
C ASP A 406 6.10 23.29 17.18
N LEU A 407 7.01 22.82 16.32
CA LEU A 407 7.41 23.57 15.14
C LEU A 407 6.23 23.82 14.19
N ARG A 408 5.48 22.77 13.89
CA ARG A 408 4.35 22.83 12.94
C ARG A 408 3.15 23.59 13.50
N HIS A 409 3.00 23.68 14.83
CA HIS A 409 2.00 24.55 15.44
C HIS A 409 2.27 26.03 15.20
N ARG A 410 3.53 26.44 15.13
CA ARG A 410 3.94 27.83 14.88
C ARG A 410 3.81 28.24 13.42
N ILE A 411 3.67 27.27 12.49
CA ILE A 411 3.72 27.49 11.04
C ILE A 411 2.39 27.10 10.40
N GLY A 412 1.77 28.04 9.71
CA GLY A 412 0.68 27.78 8.77
C GLY A 412 1.26 27.56 7.37
N TYR A 413 1.14 26.34 6.84
CA TYR A 413 1.67 26.00 5.52
C TYR A 413 0.54 25.70 4.54
N VAL A 414 0.42 26.51 3.49
CA VAL A 414 -0.55 26.33 2.40
C VAL A 414 0.16 25.81 1.17
N GLN A 415 -0.10 24.56 0.82
CA GLN A 415 0.52 23.89 -0.32
C GLN A 415 0.00 24.43 -1.65
N GLN A 416 0.82 24.37 -2.70
CA GLN A 416 0.46 24.72 -4.07
C GLN A 416 -0.81 24.00 -4.54
N LYS A 417 -0.93 22.70 -4.29
CA LYS A 417 -2.13 21.93 -4.59
C LYS A 417 -3.04 21.86 -3.36
N ALA A 418 -4.14 22.58 -3.39
CA ALA A 418 -5.14 22.55 -2.34
C ALA A 418 -5.80 21.16 -2.22
N VAL A 419 -5.75 20.56 -1.02
CA VAL A 419 -6.38 19.29 -0.69
C VAL A 419 -7.42 19.51 0.41
N LEU A 420 -8.68 19.14 0.11
CA LEU A 420 -9.76 19.11 1.09
C LEU A 420 -10.17 17.66 1.35
N PHE A 421 -10.47 17.36 2.60
CA PHE A 421 -10.94 16.05 3.04
C PHE A 421 -12.46 15.98 2.93
N GLN A 422 -12.97 14.79 2.61
CA GLN A 422 -14.42 14.55 2.62
C GLN A 422 -14.97 14.74 4.04
N GLY A 423 -16.08 15.47 4.14
CA GLY A 423 -16.72 15.81 5.41
C GLY A 423 -17.48 17.11 5.31
N THR A 424 -17.25 18.06 6.20
CA THR A 424 -17.83 19.42 6.17
C THR A 424 -16.73 20.48 6.07
N VAL A 425 -17.11 21.72 5.78
CA VAL A 425 -16.20 22.87 5.84
C VAL A 425 -15.62 22.98 7.25
N ARG A 426 -16.46 22.90 8.29
CA ARG A 426 -16.06 22.86 9.71
C ARG A 426 -14.96 21.82 9.96
N SER A 427 -15.21 20.56 9.58
CA SER A 427 -14.25 19.47 9.82
C SER A 427 -12.91 19.70 9.10
N ASN A 428 -12.91 20.37 7.94
CA ASN A 428 -11.68 20.75 7.24
C ASN A 428 -10.93 21.90 7.93
N LEU A 429 -11.62 22.88 8.49
CA LEU A 429 -11.01 24.02 9.19
C LEU A 429 -10.42 23.62 10.55
N LEU A 430 -11.11 22.74 11.30
CA LEU A 430 -10.66 22.21 12.58
C LEU A 430 -9.34 21.39 12.50
N TRP A 431 -8.87 21.02 11.29
CA TRP A 431 -7.50 20.54 11.13
C TRP A 431 -6.44 21.60 11.48
N GLY A 432 -6.79 22.88 11.43
CA GLY A 432 -5.93 23.96 11.88
C GLY A 432 -5.77 23.98 13.39
N ASP A 433 -6.89 23.97 14.09
CA ASP A 433 -7.01 23.92 15.55
C ASP A 433 -8.37 23.28 15.89
N ASP A 434 -8.36 22.16 16.58
CA ASP A 434 -9.57 21.38 16.96
C ASP A 434 -10.39 22.06 18.07
N SER A 435 -9.77 22.98 18.79
CA SER A 435 -10.41 23.78 19.85
C SER A 435 -10.99 25.12 19.36
N ALA A 436 -10.84 25.45 18.07
CA ALA A 436 -11.26 26.74 17.52
C ALA A 436 -12.79 26.94 17.62
N SER A 437 -13.21 28.14 18.04
CA SER A 437 -14.61 28.53 18.10
C SER A 437 -15.20 28.79 16.69
N ASP A 438 -16.53 28.78 16.57
CA ASP A 438 -17.21 29.14 15.30
C ASP A 438 -16.85 30.56 14.83
N ASP A 439 -16.60 31.47 15.76
CA ASP A 439 -16.19 32.84 15.43
C ASP A 439 -14.74 32.89 14.90
N ASP A 440 -13.84 32.06 15.42
CA ASP A 440 -12.49 31.89 14.86
C ASP A 440 -12.55 31.32 13.44
N LEU A 441 -13.40 30.29 13.22
CA LEU A 441 -13.60 29.71 11.88
C LEU A 441 -14.16 30.74 10.89
N ARG A 442 -15.16 31.53 11.29
CA ARG A 442 -15.74 32.59 10.47
C ARG A 442 -14.73 33.69 10.17
N THR A 443 -13.94 34.09 11.15
CA THR A 443 -12.86 35.08 10.99
C THR A 443 -11.83 34.60 9.99
N ALA A 444 -11.38 33.35 10.08
CA ALA A 444 -10.46 32.75 9.12
C ALA A 444 -11.04 32.68 7.70
N LEU A 445 -12.31 32.32 7.55
CA LEU A 445 -13.02 32.31 6.27
C LEU A 445 -13.14 33.71 5.67
N SER A 446 -13.46 34.71 6.46
CA SER A 446 -13.55 36.12 6.05
C SER A 446 -12.16 36.63 5.60
N THR A 447 -11.12 36.35 6.38
CA THR A 447 -9.73 36.74 6.03
C THR A 447 -9.29 36.10 4.71
N ALA A 448 -9.65 34.83 4.49
CA ALA A 448 -9.37 34.12 3.24
C ALA A 448 -10.34 34.45 2.08
N GLN A 449 -11.24 35.41 2.25
CA GLN A 449 -12.20 35.89 1.23
C GLN A 449 -13.12 34.77 0.69
N VAL A 450 -13.54 33.84 1.56
CA VAL A 450 -14.36 32.68 1.14
C VAL A 450 -15.64 32.50 1.98
N LEU A 451 -15.90 33.40 2.94
CA LEU A 451 -17.03 33.31 3.86
C LEU A 451 -18.39 33.31 3.13
N ASP A 452 -18.59 34.23 2.17
CA ASP A 452 -19.85 34.35 1.44
C ASP A 452 -20.15 33.09 0.64
N ILE A 453 -19.13 32.53 -0.01
CA ILE A 453 -19.27 31.29 -0.79
C ILE A 453 -19.63 30.09 0.12
N VAL A 454 -19.06 30.05 1.31
CA VAL A 454 -19.38 29.01 2.29
C VAL A 454 -20.80 29.21 2.82
N ALA A 455 -21.22 30.45 3.07
CA ALA A 455 -22.58 30.78 3.49
C ALA A 455 -23.63 30.34 2.46
N ASP A 456 -23.39 30.62 1.17
CA ASP A 456 -24.25 30.20 0.06
C ASP A 456 -24.38 28.69 -0.10
N LYS A 457 -23.35 27.93 0.32
CA LYS A 457 -23.33 26.46 0.27
C LYS A 457 -23.89 25.77 1.52
N GLY A 458 -24.36 26.51 2.52
CA GLY A 458 -24.93 25.97 3.77
C GLY A 458 -24.07 26.22 5.02
N GLY A 459 -23.11 27.15 4.95
CA GLY A 459 -22.31 27.57 6.10
C GLY A 459 -21.20 26.59 6.48
N LEU A 460 -20.82 26.59 7.76
CA LEU A 460 -19.73 25.74 8.28
C LEU A 460 -20.01 24.24 8.10
N ASP A 461 -21.28 23.84 8.09
CA ASP A 461 -21.68 22.44 7.97
C ASP A 461 -21.95 22.02 6.50
N ALA A 462 -21.64 22.91 5.55
CA ALA A 462 -21.70 22.60 4.12
C ALA A 462 -20.83 21.37 3.78
N PRO A 463 -21.36 20.41 2.99
CA PRO A 463 -20.62 19.19 2.67
C PRO A 463 -19.43 19.48 1.75
N VAL A 464 -18.33 18.80 2.02
CA VAL A 464 -17.12 18.75 1.18
C VAL A 464 -17.00 17.34 0.62
N GLU A 465 -17.10 17.22 -0.69
CA GLU A 465 -16.92 15.93 -1.38
C GLU A 465 -15.44 15.52 -1.41
N GLN A 466 -15.16 14.29 -1.83
CA GLN A 466 -13.80 13.77 -1.94
C GLN A 466 -12.93 14.72 -2.79
N ASN A 467 -11.78 15.12 -2.24
CA ASN A 467 -10.87 16.12 -2.83
C ASN A 467 -11.54 17.49 -3.09
N GLY A 468 -12.65 17.79 -2.43
CA GLY A 468 -13.40 19.03 -2.62
C GLY A 468 -13.98 19.16 -4.04
N ALA A 469 -14.46 18.08 -4.67
CA ALA A 469 -14.92 18.09 -6.06
C ALA A 469 -16.04 19.10 -6.32
N ASN A 470 -16.82 19.44 -5.30
CA ASN A 470 -17.89 20.43 -5.34
C ASN A 470 -17.43 21.89 -5.12
N PHE A 471 -16.10 22.16 -5.03
CA PHE A 471 -15.51 23.50 -4.95
C PHE A 471 -14.61 23.75 -6.15
N SER A 472 -14.60 24.99 -6.65
CA SER A 472 -13.65 25.43 -7.70
C SER A 472 -12.20 25.44 -7.19
N GLY A 473 -11.21 25.50 -8.08
CA GLY A 473 -9.80 25.56 -7.71
C GLY A 473 -9.47 26.70 -6.74
N GLY A 474 -9.93 27.92 -7.06
CA GLY A 474 -9.73 29.09 -6.21
C GLY A 474 -10.49 29.00 -4.87
N GLN A 475 -11.68 28.38 -4.84
CA GLN A 475 -12.41 28.14 -3.60
C GLN A 475 -11.66 27.15 -2.69
N LYS A 476 -11.12 26.06 -3.25
CA LYS A 476 -10.27 25.11 -2.49
C LYS A 476 -9.02 25.76 -1.91
N GLN A 477 -8.36 26.60 -2.69
CA GLN A 477 -7.20 27.32 -2.22
C GLN A 477 -7.51 28.27 -1.06
N ARG A 478 -8.57 29.08 -1.18
CA ARG A 478 -9.03 29.98 -0.11
C ARG A 478 -9.43 29.19 1.16
N LEU A 479 -10.12 28.06 1.03
CA LEU A 479 -10.41 27.18 2.16
C LEU A 479 -9.15 26.60 2.81
N SER A 480 -8.13 26.30 2.01
CA SER A 480 -6.83 25.84 2.54
C SER A 480 -6.08 26.96 3.27
N VAL A 481 -6.18 28.20 2.78
CA VAL A 481 -5.66 29.38 3.48
C VAL A 481 -6.42 29.60 4.79
N ALA A 482 -7.77 29.56 4.76
CA ALA A 482 -8.60 29.67 5.98
C ALA A 482 -8.18 28.62 7.02
N ARG A 483 -8.01 27.34 6.63
CA ARG A 483 -7.54 26.27 7.51
C ARG A 483 -6.21 26.59 8.17
N ALA A 484 -5.24 27.16 7.42
CA ALA A 484 -3.96 27.55 7.98
C ALA A 484 -4.08 28.72 8.96
N LEU A 485 -4.99 29.67 8.70
CA LEU A 485 -5.25 30.85 9.54
C LEU A 485 -5.96 30.52 10.86
N VAL A 486 -6.80 29.48 10.92
CA VAL A 486 -7.47 29.04 12.15
C VAL A 486 -6.44 28.80 13.27
N ARG A 487 -5.26 28.29 12.94
CA ARG A 487 -4.16 28.05 13.89
C ARG A 487 -3.53 29.33 14.47
N LYS A 488 -3.82 30.50 13.92
CA LYS A 488 -3.17 31.79 14.27
C LYS A 488 -1.64 31.69 14.25
N PRO A 489 -1.04 31.23 13.12
CA PRO A 489 0.38 30.89 13.06
C PRO A 489 1.29 32.11 13.21
N GLN A 490 2.49 31.91 13.76
CA GLN A 490 3.52 32.94 13.83
C GLN A 490 4.23 33.13 12.48
N ILE A 491 4.30 32.08 11.67
CA ILE A 491 4.82 32.10 10.29
C ILE A 491 3.72 31.54 9.39
N LEU A 492 3.39 32.27 8.32
CA LEU A 492 2.44 31.79 7.29
C LEU A 492 3.18 31.67 5.96
N VAL A 493 3.16 30.45 5.40
CA VAL A 493 3.75 30.15 4.09
C VAL A 493 2.64 29.91 3.09
N LEU A 494 2.61 30.71 2.02
CA LEU A 494 1.69 30.58 0.90
C LEU A 494 2.47 30.10 -0.33
N ASP A 495 2.52 28.79 -0.57
CA ASP A 495 3.28 28.20 -1.68
C ASP A 495 2.41 28.16 -2.94
N ASP A 496 2.63 29.15 -3.83
CA ASP A 496 1.90 29.38 -5.10
C ASP A 496 0.37 29.27 -4.96
N SER A 497 -0.12 29.68 -3.78
CA SER A 497 -1.53 29.51 -3.38
C SER A 497 -2.47 30.52 -4.04
N SER A 498 -1.96 31.48 -4.78
CA SER A 498 -2.71 32.51 -5.51
C SER A 498 -2.88 32.21 -7.00
N SER A 499 -2.24 31.16 -7.52
CA SER A 499 -2.24 30.84 -8.97
C SER A 499 -3.64 30.61 -9.58
N ALA A 500 -4.61 30.14 -8.78
CA ALA A 500 -5.99 29.93 -9.18
C ALA A 500 -6.94 31.09 -8.77
N LEU A 501 -6.41 32.19 -8.25
CA LEU A 501 -7.17 33.36 -7.82
C LEU A 501 -7.08 34.48 -8.87
N ASP A 502 -8.14 35.28 -8.96
CA ASP A 502 -8.12 36.55 -9.64
C ASP A 502 -7.32 37.58 -8.80
N TYR A 503 -6.81 38.60 -9.49
CA TYR A 503 -5.95 39.59 -8.88
C TYR A 503 -6.62 40.36 -7.73
N ALA A 504 -7.91 40.72 -7.88
CA ALA A 504 -8.64 41.47 -6.86
C ALA A 504 -8.82 40.66 -5.57
N THR A 505 -9.23 39.41 -5.69
CA THR A 505 -9.38 38.50 -4.54
C THR A 505 -8.04 38.20 -3.85
N GLU A 506 -6.96 38.02 -4.61
CA GLU A 506 -5.62 37.85 -4.04
C GLU A 506 -5.18 39.08 -3.24
N ALA A 507 -5.34 40.27 -3.81
CA ALA A 507 -4.99 41.56 -3.17
C ALA A 507 -5.82 41.78 -1.89
N ALA A 508 -7.13 41.50 -1.93
CA ALA A 508 -8.01 41.60 -0.76
C ALA A 508 -7.63 40.64 0.36
N MET A 509 -7.37 39.36 0.00
CA MET A 509 -6.91 38.35 0.95
C MET A 509 -5.57 38.73 1.60
N ARG A 510 -4.58 39.19 0.82
CA ARG A 510 -3.29 39.65 1.33
C ARG A 510 -3.46 40.81 2.28
N LYS A 511 -4.26 41.81 1.91
CA LYS A 511 -4.57 42.98 2.78
C LYS A 511 -5.21 42.55 4.10
N ALA A 512 -6.13 41.57 4.05
CA ALA A 512 -6.79 41.03 5.25
C ALA A 512 -5.79 40.28 6.14
N ILE A 513 -4.88 39.49 5.56
CA ILE A 513 -3.84 38.76 6.32
C ILE A 513 -2.90 39.74 7.03
N LEU A 514 -2.49 40.82 6.35
CA LEU A 514 -1.59 41.85 6.92
C LEU A 514 -2.28 42.68 8.03
N ALA A 515 -3.61 42.76 8.03
CA ALA A 515 -4.40 43.43 9.07
C ALA A 515 -4.63 42.57 10.31
N LEU A 516 -4.20 41.32 10.33
CA LEU A 516 -4.37 40.41 11.49
C LEU A 516 -3.62 40.93 12.72
N PRO A 517 -4.23 40.91 13.92
CA PRO A 517 -3.64 41.51 15.13
C PRO A 517 -2.33 40.83 15.56
N TYR A 518 -2.13 39.53 15.24
CA TYR A 518 -0.93 38.78 15.58
C TYR A 518 0.20 38.86 14.55
N LYS A 519 0.01 39.61 13.45
CA LYS A 519 1.01 39.93 12.42
C LYS A 519 1.99 38.80 12.09
N PRO A 520 1.54 37.72 11.41
CA PRO A 520 2.41 36.62 11.08
C PRO A 520 3.56 37.07 10.16
N THR A 521 4.72 36.41 10.28
CA THR A 521 5.76 36.52 9.25
C THR A 521 5.26 35.80 8.01
N LEU A 522 5.10 36.50 6.89
CA LEU A 522 4.42 36.02 5.70
C LEU A 522 5.40 35.69 4.59
N PHE A 523 5.44 34.43 4.13
CA PHE A 523 6.16 34.01 2.93
C PHE A 523 5.17 33.81 1.78
N ILE A 524 5.35 34.55 0.70
CA ILE A 524 4.54 34.46 -0.53
C ILE A 524 5.42 33.90 -1.63
N VAL A 525 5.22 32.67 -1.99
CA VAL A 525 5.86 32.04 -3.16
C VAL A 525 4.97 32.25 -4.36
N SER A 526 5.51 32.86 -5.41
CA SER A 526 4.75 33.08 -6.65
C SER A 526 5.65 33.12 -7.86
N GLN A 527 5.08 32.84 -9.02
CA GLN A 527 5.68 33.10 -10.33
C GLN A 527 5.26 34.47 -10.86
N ARG A 528 4.25 35.12 -10.23
CA ARG A 528 3.73 36.43 -10.64
C ARG A 528 4.45 37.54 -9.87
N ALA A 529 5.07 38.46 -10.59
CA ALA A 529 5.71 39.62 -9.99
C ALA A 529 4.70 40.47 -9.19
N SER A 530 3.45 40.62 -9.68
CA SER A 530 2.36 41.32 -9.00
C SER A 530 2.05 40.83 -7.60
N SER A 531 2.24 39.54 -7.32
CA SER A 531 1.98 38.93 -6.00
C SER A 531 3.06 39.33 -4.97
N VAL A 532 4.30 39.59 -5.40
CA VAL A 532 5.45 39.80 -4.52
C VAL A 532 5.95 41.25 -4.47
N MET A 533 5.56 42.12 -5.43
CA MET A 533 6.03 43.51 -5.50
C MET A 533 5.83 44.35 -4.22
N CYS A 534 4.77 44.01 -3.46
CA CYS A 534 4.43 44.71 -2.21
C CYS A 534 5.09 44.10 -0.98
N ALA A 535 5.96 43.10 -1.14
CA ALA A 535 6.69 42.50 -0.03
C ALA A 535 7.80 43.43 0.46
N ASP A 536 8.10 43.37 1.77
CA ASP A 536 9.19 44.16 2.38
C ASP A 536 10.55 43.72 1.82
N ARG A 537 10.64 42.43 1.45
CA ARG A 537 11.83 41.79 0.89
C ARG A 537 11.44 40.75 -0.13
N ILE A 538 12.17 40.69 -1.23
CA ILE A 538 11.96 39.72 -2.30
C ILE A 538 13.25 38.92 -2.49
N LEU A 539 13.11 37.61 -2.47
CA LEU A 539 14.15 36.62 -2.76
C LEU A 539 13.95 36.10 -4.18
N VAL A 540 14.94 36.26 -5.04
CA VAL A 540 14.92 35.81 -6.44
C VAL A 540 15.73 34.55 -6.56
N LEU A 541 15.08 33.45 -6.95
CA LEU A 541 15.70 32.14 -7.13
C LEU A 541 15.85 31.78 -8.61
N GLU A 542 17.04 31.34 -8.99
CA GLU A 542 17.36 30.81 -10.31
C GLU A 542 18.25 29.58 -10.15
N ASP A 543 17.87 28.46 -10.77
CA ASP A 543 18.60 27.19 -10.75
C ASP A 543 19.08 26.76 -9.35
N GLY A 544 18.21 26.89 -8.35
CA GLY A 544 18.51 26.49 -6.97
C GLY A 544 19.37 27.47 -6.18
N ARG A 545 19.72 28.64 -6.74
CA ARG A 545 20.57 29.67 -6.11
C ARG A 545 19.81 30.96 -5.87
N LEU A 546 20.19 31.68 -4.83
CA LEU A 546 19.67 32.99 -4.54
C LEU A 546 20.45 34.06 -5.36
N VAL A 547 19.84 34.57 -6.45
CA VAL A 547 20.47 35.51 -7.36
C VAL A 547 20.08 36.95 -7.09
N GLY A 548 19.06 37.19 -6.27
CA GLY A 548 18.62 38.56 -5.90
C GLY A 548 17.96 38.57 -4.52
N ASP A 549 18.24 39.61 -3.76
CA ASP A 549 17.71 39.85 -2.41
C ASP A 549 17.56 41.33 -2.16
N GLY A 550 16.32 41.80 -1.99
CA GLY A 550 16.06 43.22 -1.78
C GLY A 550 14.60 43.63 -1.96
N THR A 551 14.35 44.92 -2.01
CA THR A 551 13.02 45.46 -2.31
C THR A 551 12.75 45.44 -3.82
N HIS A 552 11.47 45.53 -4.21
CA HIS A 552 11.08 45.61 -5.62
C HIS A 552 11.90 46.66 -6.42
N LYS A 553 12.04 47.87 -5.90
CA LYS A 553 12.78 48.94 -6.56
C LYS A 553 14.28 48.62 -6.70
N ALA A 554 14.88 48.08 -5.66
CA ALA A 554 16.29 47.68 -5.67
C ALA A 554 16.57 46.54 -6.66
N LEU A 555 15.69 45.56 -6.74
CA LEU A 555 15.84 44.42 -7.64
C LEU A 555 15.60 44.79 -9.11
N LEU A 556 14.68 45.69 -9.40
CA LEU A 556 14.52 46.25 -10.76
C LEU A 556 15.79 46.93 -11.25
N ALA A 557 16.51 47.63 -10.35
CA ALA A 557 17.76 48.31 -10.71
C ALA A 557 18.94 47.32 -10.86
N ASN A 558 19.07 46.34 -9.94
CA ASN A 558 20.32 45.60 -9.73
C ASN A 558 20.26 44.11 -10.04
N CYS A 559 19.06 43.51 -10.25
CA CYS A 559 18.92 42.08 -10.49
C CYS A 559 18.39 41.81 -11.92
N PRO A 560 19.21 41.30 -12.84
CA PRO A 560 18.78 41.00 -14.21
C PRO A 560 17.66 39.99 -14.28
N ALA A 561 17.75 38.91 -13.50
CA ALA A 561 16.73 37.82 -13.46
C ALA A 561 15.36 38.35 -12.98
N TYR A 562 15.31 39.23 -11.97
CA TYR A 562 14.06 39.85 -11.53
C TYR A 562 13.48 40.80 -12.58
N ARG A 563 14.32 41.56 -13.25
CA ARG A 563 13.94 42.49 -14.32
C ARG A 563 13.32 41.73 -15.50
N GLU A 564 13.93 40.64 -15.90
CA GLU A 564 13.42 39.79 -16.97
C GLU A 564 12.02 39.21 -16.61
N ILE A 565 11.85 38.67 -15.40
CA ILE A 565 10.55 38.17 -14.92
C ILE A 565 9.51 39.30 -14.89
N TYR A 566 9.90 40.51 -14.44
CA TYR A 566 9.00 41.63 -14.37
C TYR A 566 8.56 42.08 -15.77
N HIS A 567 9.49 42.35 -16.69
CA HIS A 567 9.19 42.80 -18.05
C HIS A 567 8.45 41.76 -18.90
N SER A 568 8.63 40.48 -18.61
CA SER A 568 7.85 39.42 -19.27
C SER A 568 6.35 39.46 -18.91
N GLN A 569 5.99 40.07 -17.78
CA GLN A 569 4.61 40.10 -17.27
C GLN A 569 3.96 41.49 -17.41
N PHE A 570 4.76 42.56 -17.45
CA PHE A 570 4.31 43.92 -17.65
C PHE A 570 4.93 44.44 -18.94
N SER A 571 4.10 44.57 -19.98
CA SER A 571 4.50 45.25 -21.21
C SER A 571 4.99 46.67 -20.85
N GLU A 572 6.17 47.08 -21.34
CA GLU A 572 6.52 48.51 -21.38
C GLU A 572 5.44 49.19 -22.22
N GLU A 573 4.58 50.00 -21.59
CA GLU A 573 3.96 51.09 -22.33
C GLU A 573 5.12 51.93 -22.87
N VAL A 574 5.34 51.81 -24.19
CA VAL A 574 6.23 52.67 -24.92
C VAL A 574 5.68 54.10 -24.73
N THR A 575 6.18 54.82 -23.77
CA THR A 575 6.07 56.26 -23.70
C THR A 575 7.04 56.84 -24.72
N ASP A 576 6.66 56.72 -26.01
CA ASP A 576 7.09 57.66 -27.03
C ASP A 576 6.32 58.98 -26.80
N ALA A 577 6.94 59.92 -26.11
CA ALA A 577 6.60 61.31 -26.17
C ALA A 577 7.88 62.16 -26.02
#